data_6bb455f72c38c0b1d2e3008089fa74c9
#
_entry.id   6bb455f72c38c0b1d2e3008089fa74c9
#
_cell.length_a   1.000
_cell.length_b   1.000
_cell.length_c   1.000
_cell.angle_alpha   90.00
_cell.angle_beta   90.00
_cell.angle_gamma   90.00
#
_symmetry.space_group_name_H-M   'P 1'
#
loop_
_entity.id
_entity.type
_entity.pdbx_description
1 polymer ?
#
loop_
_entity_poly.entity_id
_entity_poly.type
_entity_poly.pdbx_seq_one_letter_code
_entity_poly.pdbx_strand_id
1 'polypeptide(L)'
;MPLLPRRFERLRAVLDRRMGDLTLLLEHVDKPHNLSAILRSCDAVGVLEAHAVSLPGRTPTFNSTALGSQKWVALHRHGRSSDAIARLRAGGFRLYGTHLGARAVDYRDCDFTGPTAFVLGAEKWGLSEETAAAIDQAIVIPMVGMVQSLNVSVATAILLFEALRQRQAKGCLPSRGEGLAPEQYARLLFEWAYPDVAAWCRREGRPYPALSPEGAILEELPRSVRLRC
;
A
#
# COMPACT_ATOMS: atom_id res chain seq x y z
N MET A 1 -1.10 12.29 -26.68
CA MET A 1 -1.58 13.61 -26.22
C MET A 1 -0.75 14.02 -25.00
N PRO A 2 -0.34 15.27 -24.85
CA PRO A 2 0.33 15.71 -23.64
C PRO A 2 -0.59 15.56 -22.41
N LEU A 3 0.00 15.29 -21.25
CA LEU A 3 -0.71 15.22 -19.99
C LEU A 3 -1.38 16.56 -19.68
N LEU A 4 -2.68 16.54 -19.33
CA LEU A 4 -3.38 17.76 -18.96
C LEU A 4 -2.82 18.31 -17.64
N PRO A 5 -2.54 19.64 -17.52
CA PRO A 5 -1.99 20.23 -16.30
C PRO A 5 -2.80 19.90 -15.05
N ARG A 6 -4.13 19.98 -15.10
CA ARG A 6 -5.03 19.61 -13.99
C ARG A 6 -4.85 18.15 -13.54
N ARG A 7 -4.57 17.23 -14.46
CA ARG A 7 -4.31 15.82 -14.12
C ARG A 7 -2.97 15.69 -13.42
N PHE A 8 -1.94 16.39 -13.89
CA PHE A 8 -0.62 16.39 -13.28
C PHE A 8 -0.67 16.95 -11.86
N GLU A 9 -1.33 18.07 -11.64
CA GLU A 9 -1.57 18.66 -10.33
C GLU A 9 -2.28 17.65 -9.39
N ARG A 10 -3.28 16.94 -9.90
CA ARG A 10 -3.97 15.91 -9.13
C ARG A 10 -3.04 14.76 -8.73
N LEU A 11 -2.18 14.29 -9.64
CA LEU A 11 -1.19 13.24 -9.35
C LEU A 11 -0.21 13.70 -8.26
N ARG A 12 0.30 14.93 -8.37
CA ARG A 12 1.16 15.53 -7.34
C ARG A 12 0.46 15.61 -6.00
N ALA A 13 -0.74 16.19 -5.97
CA ALA A 13 -1.50 16.37 -4.72
C ALA A 13 -1.82 15.03 -4.01
N VAL A 14 -1.99 13.94 -4.75
CA VAL A 14 -2.16 12.60 -4.19
C VAL A 14 -0.82 12.06 -3.69
N LEU A 15 0.25 12.19 -4.49
CA LEU A 15 1.57 11.67 -4.15
C LEU A 15 2.17 12.42 -2.95
N ASP A 16 1.91 13.73 -2.82
CA ASP A 16 2.33 14.57 -1.69
C ASP A 16 1.84 14.08 -0.33
N ARG A 17 0.78 13.28 -0.32
CA ARG A 17 0.13 12.72 0.89
C ARG A 17 0.39 11.24 1.08
N ARG A 18 1.26 10.64 0.28
CA ARG A 18 1.58 9.21 0.44
C ARG A 18 2.46 8.99 1.65
N MET A 19 2.09 7.99 2.43
CA MET A 19 2.80 7.57 3.64
C MET A 19 3.67 6.37 3.29
N GLY A 20 4.99 6.56 3.31
CA GLY A 20 5.96 5.47 3.13
C GLY A 20 6.15 4.62 4.39
N ASP A 21 5.66 5.09 5.53
CA ASP A 21 5.78 4.49 6.85
C ASP A 21 4.49 3.84 7.37
N LEU A 22 3.47 3.67 6.51
CA LEU A 22 2.25 2.91 6.78
C LEU A 22 2.06 1.86 5.68
N THR A 23 1.97 0.60 6.08
CA THR A 23 1.80 -0.52 5.15
C THR A 23 0.99 -1.66 5.76
N LEU A 24 0.79 -2.73 5.00
CA LEU A 24 0.19 -3.96 5.48
C LEU A 24 0.81 -5.20 4.87
N LEU A 25 0.73 -6.32 5.59
CA LEU A 25 1.06 -7.66 5.15
C LEU A 25 -0.21 -8.52 5.17
N LEU A 26 -0.54 -9.07 4.02
CA LEU A 26 -1.67 -9.96 3.82
C LEU A 26 -1.18 -11.40 3.71
N GLU A 27 -1.43 -12.20 4.73
CA GLU A 27 -1.07 -13.60 4.74
C GLU A 27 -2.24 -14.45 4.26
N HIS A 28 -2.08 -15.07 3.08
CA HIS A 28 -3.07 -15.96 2.45
C HIS A 28 -4.46 -15.33 2.23
N VAL A 29 -4.49 -14.03 1.94
CA VAL A 29 -5.70 -13.31 1.54
C VAL A 29 -5.82 -13.40 0.02
N ASP A 30 -6.31 -14.54 -0.47
CA ASP A 30 -6.26 -14.89 -1.90
C ASP A 30 -7.54 -14.55 -2.68
N LYS A 31 -8.63 -14.16 -2.00
CA LYS A 31 -9.88 -13.79 -2.68
C LYS A 31 -9.71 -12.46 -3.43
N PRO A 32 -9.87 -12.44 -4.77
CA PRO A 32 -9.59 -11.25 -5.59
C PRO A 32 -10.40 -10.02 -5.18
N HIS A 33 -11.65 -10.20 -4.75
CA HIS A 33 -12.51 -9.10 -4.32
C HIS A 33 -12.03 -8.48 -3.00
N ASN A 34 -11.54 -9.28 -2.04
CA ASN A 34 -10.97 -8.78 -0.80
C ASN A 34 -9.70 -7.99 -1.07
N LEU A 35 -8.80 -8.54 -1.86
CA LEU A 35 -7.56 -7.87 -2.22
C LEU A 35 -7.82 -6.53 -2.93
N SER A 36 -8.77 -6.51 -3.86
CA SER A 36 -9.20 -5.29 -4.56
C SER A 36 -9.78 -4.24 -3.60
N ALA A 37 -10.63 -4.65 -2.65
CA ALA A 37 -11.20 -3.77 -1.63
C ALA A 37 -10.13 -3.24 -0.67
N ILE A 38 -9.18 -4.07 -0.25
CA ILE A 38 -8.03 -3.69 0.59
C ILE A 38 -7.18 -2.64 -0.10
N LEU A 39 -6.76 -2.86 -1.36
CA LEU A 39 -5.95 -1.89 -2.09
C LEU A 39 -6.68 -0.57 -2.31
N ARG A 40 -8.00 -0.60 -2.46
CA ARG A 40 -8.80 0.61 -2.53
C ARG A 40 -8.83 1.37 -1.20
N SER A 41 -8.90 0.68 -0.08
CA SER A 41 -8.78 1.29 1.26
C SER A 41 -7.37 1.86 1.48
N CYS A 42 -6.32 1.15 1.04
CA CYS A 42 -4.95 1.65 1.06
C CYS A 42 -4.80 2.97 0.28
N ASP A 43 -5.33 3.02 -0.95
CA ASP A 43 -5.30 4.23 -1.78
C ASP A 43 -6.03 5.39 -1.10
N ALA A 44 -7.19 5.11 -0.51
CA ALA A 44 -8.04 6.13 0.15
C ALA A 44 -7.35 6.81 1.34
N VAL A 45 -6.53 6.08 2.10
CA VAL A 45 -5.82 6.60 3.27
C VAL A 45 -4.39 7.07 2.98
N GLY A 46 -3.89 6.86 1.76
CA GLY A 46 -2.54 7.29 1.38
C GLY A 46 -1.43 6.27 1.57
N VAL A 47 -1.74 5.00 1.79
CA VAL A 47 -0.75 3.90 1.78
C VAL A 47 -0.15 3.78 0.39
N LEU A 48 1.18 3.72 0.30
CA LEU A 48 1.90 3.63 -0.97
C LEU A 48 2.07 2.19 -1.46
N GLU A 49 2.38 1.28 -0.56
CA GLU A 49 2.68 -0.12 -0.88
C GLU A 49 2.10 -1.07 0.15
N ALA A 50 1.79 -2.27 -0.29
CA ALA A 50 1.28 -3.37 0.50
C ALA A 50 2.05 -4.65 0.18
N HIS A 51 2.07 -5.59 1.10
CA HIS A 51 2.75 -6.88 0.96
C HIS A 51 1.73 -8.01 1.01
N ALA A 52 1.95 -9.06 0.24
CA ALA A 52 1.11 -10.26 0.24
C ALA A 52 1.94 -11.53 0.15
N VAL A 53 1.53 -12.52 0.91
CA VAL A 53 2.01 -13.90 0.83
C VAL A 53 0.83 -14.77 0.40
N SER A 54 0.98 -15.49 -0.70
CA SER A 54 -0.06 -16.37 -1.23
C SER A 54 0.23 -17.83 -0.90
N LEU A 55 -0.83 -18.64 -0.86
CA LEU A 55 -0.67 -20.09 -0.78
C LEU A 55 0.09 -20.61 -1.99
N PRO A 56 0.92 -21.67 -1.86
CA PRO A 56 1.62 -22.29 -2.97
C PRO A 56 0.66 -22.63 -4.13
N GLY A 57 1.08 -22.30 -5.35
CA GLY A 57 0.26 -22.52 -6.55
C GLY A 57 -0.89 -21.53 -6.77
N ARG A 58 -1.09 -20.55 -5.89
CA ARG A 58 -2.07 -19.47 -6.06
C ARG A 58 -1.36 -18.15 -6.32
N THR A 59 -1.73 -17.52 -7.43
CA THR A 59 -1.31 -16.14 -7.71
C THR A 59 -2.51 -15.24 -7.45
N PRO A 60 -2.41 -14.24 -6.55
CA PRO A 60 -3.49 -13.30 -6.37
C PRO A 60 -3.80 -12.63 -7.71
N THR A 61 -4.99 -12.84 -8.21
CA THR A 61 -5.47 -12.16 -9.42
C THR A 61 -6.34 -10.98 -9.02
N PHE A 62 -6.23 -9.89 -9.80
CA PHE A 62 -7.09 -8.72 -9.61
C PHE A 62 -8.30 -8.85 -10.53
N ASN A 63 -9.50 -8.68 -9.98
CA ASN A 63 -10.68 -8.47 -10.80
C ASN A 63 -10.74 -7.03 -11.29
N SER A 64 -11.49 -6.77 -12.35
CA SER A 64 -11.81 -5.43 -12.87
C SER A 64 -12.43 -4.48 -11.82
N THR A 65 -12.91 -5.02 -10.71
CA THR A 65 -13.49 -4.31 -9.56
C THR A 65 -12.49 -3.48 -8.73
N ALA A 66 -11.17 -3.63 -8.94
CA ALA A 66 -10.17 -2.80 -8.24
C ALA A 66 -10.24 -1.31 -8.64
N LEU A 67 -11.09 -0.94 -9.60
CA LEU A 67 -11.27 0.43 -10.10
C LEU A 67 -9.95 1.18 -10.37
N GLY A 68 -8.88 0.43 -10.67
CA GLY A 68 -7.57 0.98 -10.96
C GLY A 68 -6.69 1.28 -9.74
N SER A 69 -7.10 0.97 -8.50
CA SER A 69 -6.29 1.21 -7.29
C SER A 69 -4.92 0.53 -7.34
N GLN A 70 -4.82 -0.61 -8.04
CA GLN A 70 -3.55 -1.31 -8.31
C GLN A 70 -2.53 -0.47 -9.11
N LYS A 71 -2.95 0.66 -9.68
CA LYS A 71 -2.05 1.62 -10.34
C LYS A 71 -1.38 2.57 -9.37
N TRP A 72 -1.96 2.75 -8.19
CA TRP A 72 -1.58 3.76 -7.22
C TRP A 72 -0.99 3.19 -5.93
N VAL A 73 -1.24 1.89 -5.67
CA VAL A 73 -0.68 1.16 -4.53
C VAL A 73 0.09 -0.04 -5.07
N ALA A 74 1.38 -0.08 -4.80
CA ALA A 74 2.23 -1.20 -5.20
C ALA A 74 1.93 -2.42 -4.33
N LEU A 75 1.78 -3.61 -4.95
CA LEU A 75 1.64 -4.86 -4.22
C LEU A 75 2.90 -5.71 -4.39
N HIS A 76 3.67 -5.83 -3.30
CA HIS A 76 4.85 -6.70 -3.24
C HIS A 76 4.43 -8.11 -2.86
N ARG A 77 4.80 -9.08 -3.69
CA ARG A 77 4.50 -10.49 -3.46
C ARG A 77 5.72 -11.20 -2.90
N HIS A 78 5.51 -11.97 -1.85
CA HIS A 78 6.55 -12.75 -1.19
C HIS A 78 6.21 -14.24 -1.26
N GLY A 79 7.22 -15.08 -1.36
CA GLY A 79 7.06 -16.53 -1.35
C GLY A 79 6.77 -17.07 0.04
N ARG A 80 7.22 -16.37 1.11
CA ARG A 80 7.09 -16.78 2.52
C ARG A 80 6.79 -15.58 3.40
N SER A 81 6.07 -15.83 4.51
CA SER A 81 5.77 -14.78 5.51
C SER A 81 7.04 -14.26 6.16
N SER A 82 8.01 -15.13 6.44
CA SER A 82 9.32 -14.75 7.00
C SER A 82 10.06 -13.72 6.15
N ASP A 83 10.03 -13.85 4.82
CA ASP A 83 10.71 -12.91 3.92
C ASP A 83 10.04 -11.52 3.95
N ALA A 84 8.71 -11.51 3.96
CA ALA A 84 7.93 -10.28 4.09
C ALA A 84 8.18 -9.58 5.43
N ILE A 85 8.17 -10.35 6.53
CA ILE A 85 8.42 -9.85 7.89
C ILE A 85 9.84 -9.30 8.01
N ALA A 86 10.85 -10.02 7.50
CA ALA A 86 12.23 -9.57 7.53
C ALA A 86 12.41 -8.24 6.78
N ARG A 87 11.76 -8.09 5.61
CA ARG A 87 11.77 -6.84 4.85
C ARG A 87 11.11 -5.68 5.62
N LEU A 88 9.96 -5.92 6.25
CA LEU A 88 9.26 -4.90 7.03
C LEU A 88 10.08 -4.47 8.25
N ARG A 89 10.69 -5.42 8.97
CA ARG A 89 11.56 -5.11 10.11
C ARG A 89 12.81 -4.34 9.70
N ALA A 90 13.42 -4.70 8.58
CA ALA A 90 14.54 -3.93 8.01
C ALA A 90 14.15 -2.50 7.65
N GLY A 91 12.88 -2.25 7.30
CA GLY A 91 12.30 -0.93 7.10
C GLY A 91 11.90 -0.20 8.38
N GLY A 92 12.14 -0.77 9.56
CA GLY A 92 11.82 -0.17 10.86
C GLY A 92 10.33 -0.24 11.24
N PHE A 93 9.52 -1.03 10.55
CA PHE A 93 8.10 -1.16 10.83
C PHE A 93 7.85 -1.96 12.10
N ARG A 94 6.94 -1.46 12.93
CA ARG A 94 6.29 -2.21 14.01
C ARG A 94 5.11 -3.00 13.45
N LEU A 95 5.06 -4.29 13.79
CA LEU A 95 4.10 -5.24 13.24
C LEU A 95 2.91 -5.43 14.18
N TYR A 96 1.73 -4.98 13.77
CA TYR A 96 0.48 -5.14 14.49
C TYR A 96 -0.39 -6.20 13.81
N GLY A 97 -0.52 -7.38 14.43
CA GLY A 97 -1.25 -8.51 13.84
C GLY A 97 -2.67 -8.64 14.37
N THR A 98 -3.64 -8.82 13.47
CA THR A 98 -5.00 -9.19 13.88
C THR A 98 -5.02 -10.64 14.33
N HIS A 99 -4.94 -10.85 15.63
CA HIS A 99 -4.88 -12.19 16.23
C HIS A 99 -5.60 -12.25 17.57
N LEU A 100 -6.48 -13.23 17.73
CA LEU A 100 -7.16 -13.49 18.98
C LEU A 100 -6.22 -14.28 19.92
N GLY A 101 -5.89 -13.69 21.05
CA GLY A 101 -5.00 -14.33 22.03
C GLY A 101 -4.97 -13.56 23.34
N ALA A 102 -4.45 -14.17 24.40
CA ALA A 102 -4.42 -13.59 25.75
C ALA A 102 -3.64 -12.26 25.86
N ARG A 103 -2.77 -11.96 24.88
CA ARG A 103 -1.99 -10.72 24.81
C ARG A 103 -2.53 -9.72 23.78
N ALA A 104 -3.70 -9.99 23.20
CA ALA A 104 -4.33 -9.09 22.25
C ALA A 104 -4.93 -7.89 22.98
N VAL A 105 -4.71 -6.69 22.44
CA VAL A 105 -5.26 -5.44 22.97
C VAL A 105 -6.23 -4.83 21.98
N ASP A 106 -7.12 -3.97 22.46
CA ASP A 106 -7.98 -3.17 21.59
C ASP A 106 -7.10 -2.33 20.64
N TYR A 107 -7.38 -2.35 19.34
CA TYR A 107 -6.59 -1.61 18.36
C TYR A 107 -6.53 -0.10 18.65
N ARG A 108 -7.55 0.43 19.35
CA ARG A 108 -7.63 1.85 19.73
C ARG A 108 -6.64 2.25 20.82
N ASP A 109 -6.14 1.28 21.57
CA ASP A 109 -5.14 1.48 22.62
C ASP A 109 -3.69 1.45 22.09
N CYS A 110 -3.52 1.22 20.78
CA CYS A 110 -2.23 1.21 20.12
C CYS A 110 -1.88 2.57 19.49
N ASP A 111 -0.59 2.91 19.46
CA ASP A 111 -0.08 4.07 18.74
C ASP A 111 0.36 3.69 17.31
N PHE A 112 -0.34 4.18 16.30
CA PHE A 112 -0.06 3.97 14.88
C PHE A 112 0.58 5.18 14.20
N THR A 113 1.14 6.10 14.95
CA THR A 113 1.69 7.36 14.41
C THR A 113 3.13 7.23 13.91
N GLY A 114 3.85 6.18 14.30
CA GLY A 114 5.17 5.81 13.76
C GLY A 114 5.07 4.76 12.64
N PRO A 115 6.22 4.23 12.17
CA PRO A 115 6.26 3.21 11.14
C PRO A 115 5.44 1.98 11.52
N THR A 116 4.34 1.74 10.80
CA THR A 116 3.31 0.76 11.15
C THR A 116 3.04 -0.19 10.00
N ALA A 117 3.08 -1.49 10.27
CA ALA A 117 2.62 -2.53 9.36
C ALA A 117 1.50 -3.35 10.02
N PHE A 118 0.30 -3.31 9.44
CA PHE A 118 -0.78 -4.20 9.86
C PHE A 118 -0.62 -5.57 9.21
N VAL A 119 -0.67 -6.62 10.01
CA VAL A 119 -0.56 -8.01 9.55
C VAL A 119 -1.92 -8.68 9.67
N LEU A 120 -2.51 -9.06 8.54
CA LEU A 120 -3.84 -9.64 8.46
C LEU A 120 -3.78 -11.03 7.81
N GLY A 121 -4.38 -12.00 8.46
CA GLY A 121 -4.45 -13.37 7.98
C GLY A 121 -5.72 -13.67 7.17
N ALA A 122 -5.76 -14.90 6.65
CA ALA A 122 -6.93 -15.42 5.95
C ALA A 122 -8.17 -15.43 6.85
N GLU A 123 -9.36 -15.19 6.26
CA GLU A 123 -10.65 -15.16 6.99
C GLU A 123 -10.92 -16.44 7.80
N LYS A 124 -10.48 -17.59 7.30
CA LYS A 124 -10.77 -18.90 7.91
C LYS A 124 -9.76 -19.34 8.97
N TRP A 125 -8.49 -18.99 8.77
CA TRP A 125 -7.38 -19.52 9.56
C TRP A 125 -6.67 -18.47 10.41
N GLY A 126 -6.93 -17.17 10.16
CA GLY A 126 -6.18 -16.10 10.78
C GLY A 126 -4.72 -16.06 10.33
N LEU A 127 -3.84 -15.64 11.21
CA LEU A 127 -2.38 -15.68 11.01
C LEU A 127 -1.86 -17.08 11.31
N SER A 128 -0.82 -17.51 10.56
CA SER A 128 -0.06 -18.72 10.90
C SER A 128 0.62 -18.56 12.25
N GLU A 129 0.97 -19.69 12.90
CA GLU A 129 1.70 -19.66 14.17
C GLU A 129 3.06 -18.94 14.03
N GLU A 130 3.77 -19.16 12.92
CA GLU A 130 5.03 -18.47 12.60
C GLU A 130 4.83 -16.96 12.55
N THR A 131 3.82 -16.50 11.84
CA THR A 131 3.50 -15.06 11.71
C THR A 131 3.00 -14.48 13.04
N ALA A 132 2.14 -15.20 13.76
CA ALA A 132 1.62 -14.79 15.06
C ALA A 132 2.73 -14.68 16.13
N ALA A 133 3.77 -15.52 16.05
CA ALA A 133 4.95 -15.40 16.92
C ALA A 133 5.87 -14.23 16.54
N ALA A 134 5.79 -13.78 15.31
CA ALA A 134 6.66 -12.72 14.78
C ALA A 134 6.08 -11.30 14.85
N ILE A 135 4.80 -11.12 15.18
CA ILE A 135 4.21 -9.79 15.38
C ILE A 135 4.69 -9.17 16.70
N ASP A 136 4.82 -7.83 16.71
CA ASP A 136 5.22 -7.10 17.92
C ASP A 136 4.05 -6.89 18.88
N GLN A 137 2.82 -6.75 18.34
CA GLN A 137 1.60 -6.59 19.11
C GLN A 137 0.41 -7.27 18.43
N ALA A 138 -0.25 -8.16 19.14
CA ALA A 138 -1.55 -8.68 18.74
C ALA A 138 -2.65 -7.65 19.04
N ILE A 139 -3.50 -7.37 18.06
CA ILE A 139 -4.61 -6.41 18.18
C ILE A 139 -5.94 -7.07 17.82
N VAL A 140 -7.00 -6.57 18.44
CA VAL A 140 -8.38 -6.99 18.16
C VAL A 140 -9.25 -5.77 17.86
N ILE A 141 -10.24 -5.99 17.01
CA ILE A 141 -11.37 -5.08 16.83
C ILE A 141 -12.50 -5.64 17.70
N PRO A 142 -12.90 -4.97 18.79
CA PRO A 142 -13.91 -5.48 19.71
C PRO A 142 -15.25 -5.71 19.02
N MET A 143 -15.85 -6.85 19.28
CA MET A 143 -17.13 -7.26 18.73
C MET A 143 -18.16 -7.35 19.85
N VAL A 144 -19.31 -6.70 19.67
CA VAL A 144 -20.42 -6.70 20.66
C VAL A 144 -21.63 -7.52 20.18
N GLY A 145 -21.55 -8.06 18.95
CA GLY A 145 -22.59 -8.87 18.33
C GLY A 145 -22.30 -10.36 18.38
N MET A 146 -23.10 -11.14 17.67
CA MET A 146 -22.96 -12.59 17.56
C MET A 146 -21.79 -13.04 16.70
N VAL A 147 -21.32 -12.20 15.79
CA VAL A 147 -20.20 -12.52 14.91
C VAL A 147 -18.87 -12.36 15.68
N GLN A 148 -17.93 -13.27 15.42
CA GLN A 148 -16.61 -13.27 16.07
C GLN A 148 -15.53 -12.62 15.23
N SER A 149 -15.80 -12.34 13.95
CA SER A 149 -14.84 -11.71 13.04
C SER A 149 -15.54 -10.88 11.98
N LEU A 150 -14.82 -9.95 11.39
CA LEU A 150 -15.21 -9.17 10.22
C LEU A 150 -14.57 -9.77 8.96
N ASN A 151 -15.14 -9.46 7.80
CA ASN A 151 -14.43 -9.64 6.54
C ASN A 151 -13.08 -8.91 6.60
N VAL A 152 -12.02 -9.55 6.10
CA VAL A 152 -10.65 -9.03 6.19
C VAL A 152 -10.49 -7.64 5.55
N SER A 153 -11.22 -7.33 4.49
CA SER A 153 -11.17 -6.01 3.87
C SER A 153 -11.83 -4.93 4.72
N VAL A 154 -12.87 -5.28 5.49
CA VAL A 154 -13.52 -4.39 6.45
C VAL A 154 -12.60 -4.14 7.65
N ALA A 155 -12.03 -5.20 8.23
CA ALA A 155 -11.05 -5.07 9.31
C ALA A 155 -9.86 -4.18 8.89
N THR A 156 -9.33 -4.39 7.67
CA THR A 156 -8.27 -3.56 7.11
C THR A 156 -8.67 -2.09 7.04
N ALA A 157 -9.87 -1.79 6.54
CA ALA A 157 -10.33 -0.41 6.44
C ALA A 157 -10.42 0.26 7.81
N ILE A 158 -10.96 -0.43 8.83
CA ILE A 158 -11.05 0.10 10.21
C ILE A 158 -9.66 0.46 10.74
N LEU A 159 -8.69 -0.44 10.62
CA LEU A 159 -7.32 -0.22 11.11
C LEU A 159 -6.61 0.92 10.38
N LEU A 160 -6.73 0.97 9.05
CA LEU A 160 -6.12 2.01 8.24
C LEU A 160 -6.71 3.40 8.53
N PHE A 161 -8.03 3.51 8.68
CA PHE A 161 -8.68 4.78 9.00
C PHE A 161 -8.42 5.23 10.44
N GLU A 162 -8.23 4.30 11.38
CA GLU A 162 -7.77 4.64 12.73
C GLU A 162 -6.34 5.18 12.71
N ALA A 163 -5.42 4.52 11.97
CA ALA A 163 -4.06 5.04 11.80
C ALA A 163 -4.06 6.44 11.18
N LEU A 164 -4.89 6.66 10.14
CA LEU A 164 -5.06 7.98 9.53
C LEU A 164 -5.57 9.01 10.55
N ARG A 165 -6.59 8.66 11.34
CA ARG A 165 -7.16 9.54 12.37
C ARG A 165 -6.11 9.95 13.42
N GLN A 166 -5.33 8.99 13.92
CA GLN A 166 -4.27 9.26 14.90
C GLN A 166 -3.20 10.17 14.32
N ARG A 167 -2.74 9.91 13.09
CA ARG A 167 -1.75 10.74 12.39
C ARG A 167 -2.27 12.14 12.10
N GLN A 168 -3.55 12.30 11.75
CA GLN A 168 -4.19 13.61 11.62
C GLN A 168 -4.22 14.37 12.94
N ALA A 169 -4.63 13.70 14.04
CA ALA A 169 -4.71 14.32 15.35
C ALA A 169 -3.33 14.77 15.87
N LYS A 170 -2.26 14.04 15.55
CA LYS A 170 -0.88 14.41 15.90
C LYS A 170 -0.22 15.38 14.92
N GLY A 171 -0.86 15.71 13.80
CA GLY A 171 -0.27 16.58 12.77
C GLY A 171 0.94 15.99 12.06
N CYS A 172 1.07 14.65 12.02
CA CYS A 172 2.20 13.95 11.40
C CYS A 172 1.86 13.33 10.03
N LEU A 173 0.80 13.81 9.36
CA LEU A 173 0.56 13.44 7.97
C LEU A 173 1.59 14.12 7.06
N PRO A 174 2.15 13.40 6.09
CA PRO A 174 3.08 14.00 5.15
C PRO A 174 2.40 15.07 4.30
N SER A 175 3.15 16.08 3.98
CA SER A 175 2.79 17.14 3.05
C SER A 175 3.91 17.34 2.04
N ARG A 176 3.58 17.82 0.85
CA ARG A 176 4.59 18.16 -0.19
C ARG A 176 5.60 17.05 -0.52
N GLY A 177 5.18 15.79 -0.41
CA GLY A 177 6.03 14.63 -0.71
C GLY A 177 7.04 14.25 0.39
N GLU A 178 6.99 14.86 1.56
CA GLU A 178 7.90 14.58 2.70
C GLU A 178 7.81 13.15 3.23
N GLY A 179 6.73 12.42 2.91
CA GLY A 179 6.57 11.00 3.26
C GLY A 179 7.41 10.03 2.42
N LEU A 180 8.13 10.52 1.40
CA LEU A 180 8.91 9.71 0.46
C LEU A 180 10.30 10.29 0.24
N ALA A 181 11.29 9.43 -0.05
CA ALA A 181 12.59 9.90 -0.50
C ALA A 181 12.44 10.66 -1.84
N PRO A 182 13.22 11.75 -2.09
CA PRO A 182 13.08 12.58 -3.29
C PRO A 182 13.16 11.79 -4.59
N GLU A 183 14.06 10.83 -4.68
CA GLU A 183 14.24 9.98 -5.87
C GLU A 183 13.02 9.05 -6.08
N GLN A 184 12.46 8.53 -4.99
CA GLN A 184 11.25 7.70 -5.02
C GLN A 184 10.06 8.54 -5.47
N TYR A 185 9.92 9.75 -4.95
CA TYR A 185 8.87 10.69 -5.33
C TYR A 185 8.93 11.03 -6.83
N ALA A 186 10.10 11.45 -7.33
CA ALA A 186 10.30 11.79 -8.72
C ALA A 186 10.01 10.61 -9.66
N ARG A 187 10.48 9.42 -9.29
CA ARG A 187 10.23 8.18 -10.04
C ARG A 187 8.73 7.86 -10.11
N LEU A 188 8.03 7.88 -8.99
CA LEU A 188 6.60 7.56 -8.93
C LEU A 188 5.76 8.60 -9.67
N LEU A 189 6.09 9.88 -9.53
CA LEU A 189 5.40 10.95 -10.25
C LEU A 189 5.51 10.74 -11.76
N PHE A 190 6.70 10.38 -12.26
CA PHE A 190 6.90 10.07 -13.67
C PHE A 190 6.11 8.83 -14.11
N GLU A 191 6.19 7.73 -13.34
CA GLU A 191 5.48 6.47 -13.64
C GLU A 191 3.96 6.66 -13.68
N TRP A 192 3.41 7.49 -12.80
CA TRP A 192 1.98 7.79 -12.76
C TRP A 192 1.55 8.75 -13.87
N ALA A 193 2.40 9.70 -14.22
CA ALA A 193 2.13 10.67 -15.28
C ALA A 193 2.21 10.02 -16.67
N TYR A 194 3.22 9.17 -16.89
CA TYR A 194 3.58 8.60 -18.18
C TYR A 194 3.88 7.10 -18.10
N PRO A 195 2.90 6.25 -17.76
CA PRO A 195 3.13 4.82 -17.51
C PRO A 195 3.71 4.08 -18.73
N ASP A 196 3.30 4.45 -19.95
CA ASP A 196 3.80 3.82 -21.18
C ASP A 196 5.26 4.20 -21.46
N VAL A 197 5.62 5.46 -21.23
CA VAL A 197 7.02 5.93 -21.37
C VAL A 197 7.89 5.30 -20.30
N ALA A 198 7.41 5.23 -19.06
CA ALA A 198 8.12 4.58 -17.95
C ALA A 198 8.36 3.09 -18.24
N ALA A 199 7.37 2.39 -18.80
CA ALA A 199 7.53 0.98 -19.22
C ALA A 199 8.55 0.84 -20.35
N TRP A 200 8.56 1.77 -21.32
CA TRP A 200 9.56 1.80 -22.37
C TRP A 200 10.96 2.07 -21.81
N CYS A 201 11.16 3.08 -20.97
CA CYS A 201 12.44 3.38 -20.34
C CYS A 201 13.01 2.16 -19.60
N ARG A 202 12.18 1.47 -18.79
CA ARG A 202 12.60 0.26 -18.06
C ARG A 202 13.06 -0.86 -19.00
N ARG A 203 12.34 -1.09 -20.10
CA ARG A 203 12.69 -2.12 -21.08
C ARG A 203 14.00 -1.83 -21.80
N GLU A 204 14.25 -0.55 -22.12
CA GLU A 204 15.45 -0.10 -22.81
C GLU A 204 16.62 0.24 -21.88
N GLY A 205 16.46 0.07 -20.54
CA GLY A 205 17.49 0.40 -19.56
C GLY A 205 17.85 1.88 -19.50
N ARG A 206 16.89 2.78 -19.81
CA ARG A 206 17.10 4.24 -19.85
C ARG A 206 16.58 4.92 -18.60
N PRO A 207 17.20 6.02 -18.16
CA PRO A 207 16.62 6.87 -17.12
C PRO A 207 15.29 7.48 -17.58
N TYR A 208 14.47 7.89 -16.63
CA TYR A 208 13.26 8.64 -16.95
C TYR A 208 13.60 10.06 -17.39
N PRO A 209 12.93 10.57 -18.44
CA PRO A 209 13.07 11.96 -18.85
C PRO A 209 12.67 12.95 -17.76
N ALA A 210 13.29 14.14 -17.75
CA ALA A 210 12.92 15.21 -16.85
C ALA A 210 11.53 15.77 -17.21
N LEU A 211 10.79 16.20 -16.18
CA LEU A 211 9.50 16.86 -16.33
C LEU A 211 9.62 18.37 -16.07
N SER A 212 8.85 19.18 -16.80
CA SER A 212 8.64 20.58 -16.46
C SER A 212 7.81 20.71 -15.17
N PRO A 213 7.74 21.89 -14.55
CA PRO A 213 6.86 22.16 -13.41
C PRO A 213 5.37 21.82 -13.68
N GLU A 214 4.94 21.94 -14.93
CA GLU A 214 3.58 21.64 -15.41
C GLU A 214 3.42 20.17 -15.83
N GLY A 215 4.48 19.37 -15.75
CA GLY A 215 4.47 17.93 -16.03
C GLY A 215 4.69 17.56 -17.50
N ALA A 216 5.16 18.46 -18.35
CA ALA A 216 5.55 18.11 -19.71
C ALA A 216 6.93 17.43 -19.72
N ILE A 217 7.12 16.43 -20.58
CA ILE A 217 8.43 15.81 -20.82
C ILE A 217 9.31 16.81 -21.55
N LEU A 218 10.52 17.08 -21.05
CA LEU A 218 11.45 18.07 -21.60
C LEU A 218 12.34 17.52 -22.71
N GLU A 219 12.39 16.19 -22.90
CA GLU A 219 13.20 15.51 -23.90
C GLU A 219 12.37 15.04 -25.08
N GLU A 220 12.95 14.99 -26.28
CA GLU A 220 12.34 14.37 -27.43
C GLU A 220 12.29 12.86 -27.28
N LEU A 221 11.08 12.29 -27.38
CA LEU A 221 10.87 10.86 -27.33
C LEU A 221 10.95 10.27 -28.74
N PRO A 222 11.49 9.04 -28.91
CA PRO A 222 11.45 8.34 -30.19
C PRO A 222 10.02 8.17 -30.67
N ARG A 223 9.82 8.29 -32.02
CA ARG A 223 8.49 8.14 -32.65
C ARG A 223 7.80 6.79 -32.39
N SER A 224 8.57 5.78 -31.96
CA SER A 224 8.05 4.46 -31.56
C SER A 224 7.32 4.45 -30.21
N VAL A 225 7.50 5.49 -29.38
CA VAL A 225 6.85 5.59 -28.07
C VAL A 225 5.48 6.23 -28.23
N ARG A 226 4.42 5.42 -28.12
CA ARG A 226 3.04 5.95 -28.15
C ARG A 226 2.66 6.48 -26.77
N LEU A 227 2.39 7.77 -26.69
CA LEU A 227 1.77 8.37 -25.52
C LEU A 227 0.27 7.99 -25.48
N ARG A 228 -0.09 7.03 -24.62
CA ARG A 228 -1.50 6.78 -24.27
C ARG A 228 -1.81 7.62 -23.01
N CYS A 229 -2.80 8.43 -23.10
CA CYS A 229 -3.33 9.22 -21.98
C CYS A 229 -4.48 8.48 -21.32
#